data_2b88443c63407996e62e69a53725a359
#
_entry.id   2b88443c63407996e62e69a53725a359
#
_cell.length_a   1.000
_cell.length_b   1.000
_cell.length_c   1.000
_cell.angle_alpha   90.00
_cell.angle_beta   90.00
_cell.angle_gamma   90.00
#
_symmetry.space_group_name_H-M   'P 1'
#
loop_
_entity.id
_entity.type
_entity.pdbx_description
1 polymer ?
#
loop_
_entity_poly.entity_id
_entity_poly.type
_entity_poly.pdbx_seq_one_letter_code
_entity_poly.pdbx_strand_id
1 'polypeptide(L)'
;IDIIQNIPLLHPIEVFDNIRLIHELDIGALKLVSAADRGTQKDFGDLLLLCGLYSLERLHSELLKRESMFTGKEFGTIFNVEGLPSGLARDLSALGNFNRATDRKSESNRLILTESATIPRSWPELDQRWTGMVEAYARSKGLRFSPPSRKRKWKNKGLGL
;
A
#
# COMPACT_ATOMS: atom_id res chain seq x y z
N ILE A 1 -6.93 15.91 8.79
CA ILE A 1 -5.63 15.63 9.42
C ILE A 1 -5.83 14.34 10.22
N ASP A 2 -5.12 13.28 9.83
CA ASP A 2 -5.13 12.03 10.58
C ASP A 2 -4.00 12.08 11.62
N ILE A 3 -4.33 11.99 12.91
CA ILE A 3 -3.34 11.90 13.99
C ILE A 3 -3.18 10.41 14.31
N ILE A 4 -2.01 9.86 14.02
CA ILE A 4 -1.69 8.48 14.33
C ILE A 4 -0.66 8.49 15.46
N GLN A 5 -1.04 7.96 16.62
CA GLN A 5 -0.15 7.85 17.77
C GLN A 5 0.58 6.51 17.78
N ASN A 6 1.76 6.50 18.39
CA ASN A 6 2.54 5.28 18.69
C ASN A 6 2.94 4.45 17.47
N ILE A 7 3.24 5.09 16.34
CA ILE A 7 3.86 4.39 15.22
C ILE A 7 5.38 4.46 15.38
N PRO A 8 6.05 3.35 15.71
CA PRO A 8 7.50 3.33 15.73
C PRO A 8 8.06 3.46 14.31
N LEU A 9 9.09 4.27 14.14
CA LEU A 9 9.77 4.50 12.87
C LEU A 9 11.15 3.84 12.90
N LEU A 10 11.61 3.36 11.75
CA LEU A 10 12.94 2.79 11.57
C LEU A 10 13.99 3.86 11.29
N HIS A 11 13.55 4.95 10.66
CA HIS A 11 14.41 6.03 10.23
C HIS A 11 14.17 7.29 11.06
N PRO A 12 15.18 8.15 11.25
CA PRO A 12 15.03 9.41 11.95
C PRO A 12 14.05 10.31 11.21
N ILE A 13 13.31 11.12 11.97
CA ILE A 13 12.46 12.17 11.42
C ILE A 13 13.35 13.25 10.83
N GLU A 14 13.11 13.62 9.61
CA GLU A 14 13.74 14.75 8.94
C GLU A 14 12.98 16.05 9.26
N VAL A 15 13.69 17.17 9.25
CA VAL A 15 13.08 18.48 9.43
C VAL A 15 13.43 19.34 8.21
N PHE A 16 12.40 19.72 7.48
CA PHE A 16 12.51 20.62 6.34
C PHE A 16 11.58 21.81 6.56
N ASP A 17 12.13 23.00 6.56
CA ASP A 17 11.38 24.25 6.71
C ASP A 17 10.47 24.28 7.96
N ASN A 18 10.99 23.79 9.09
CA ASN A 18 10.27 23.58 10.36
C ASN A 18 9.14 22.54 10.32
N ILE A 19 9.01 21.77 9.25
CA ILE A 19 8.06 20.68 9.11
C ILE A 19 8.78 19.36 9.38
N ARG A 20 8.20 18.53 10.26
CA ARG A 20 8.72 17.19 10.55
C ARG A 20 8.21 16.21 9.50
N LEU A 21 9.12 15.56 8.81
CA LEU A 21 8.82 14.61 7.74
C LEU A 21 9.21 13.18 8.17
N ILE A 22 8.30 12.25 7.90
CA ILE A 22 8.59 10.82 8.04
C ILE A 22 9.35 10.38 6.78
N HIS A 23 10.38 9.58 6.96
CA HIS A 23 11.17 9.03 5.85
C HIS A 23 10.32 8.18 4.91
N GLU A 24 10.54 8.27 3.60
CA GLU A 24 9.70 7.61 2.58
C GLU A 24 9.69 6.08 2.72
N LEU A 25 10.76 5.47 3.21
CA LEU A 25 10.81 4.02 3.45
C LEU A 25 9.89 3.61 4.60
N ASP A 26 9.76 4.41 5.66
CA ASP A 26 8.78 4.16 6.72
C ASP A 26 7.35 4.34 6.19
N ILE A 27 7.12 5.38 5.39
CA ILE A 27 5.83 5.59 4.71
C ILE A 27 5.51 4.37 3.83
N GLY A 28 6.48 3.87 3.05
CA GLY A 28 6.29 2.71 2.17
C GLY A 28 5.93 1.44 2.93
N ALA A 29 6.60 1.17 4.04
CA ALA A 29 6.28 0.04 4.92
C ALA A 29 4.84 0.13 5.46
N LEU A 30 4.44 1.31 5.96
CA LEU A 30 3.08 1.55 6.46
C LEU A 30 2.03 1.46 5.35
N LYS A 31 2.34 1.92 4.14
CA LYS A 31 1.44 1.84 2.97
C LYS A 31 1.24 0.40 2.49
N LEU A 32 2.25 -0.47 2.59
CA LEU A 32 2.06 -1.90 2.31
C LEU A 32 1.03 -2.53 3.27
N VAL A 33 1.12 -2.22 4.56
CA VAL A 33 0.14 -2.69 5.55
C VAL A 33 -1.26 -2.12 5.25
N SER A 34 -1.35 -0.82 4.97
CA SER A 34 -2.62 -0.16 4.64
C SER A 34 -3.27 -0.75 3.38
N ALA A 35 -2.47 -1.02 2.34
CA ALA A 35 -2.96 -1.64 1.11
C ALA A 35 -3.45 -3.08 1.34
N ALA A 36 -2.75 -3.85 2.19
CA ALA A 36 -3.16 -5.21 2.54
C ALA A 36 -4.45 -5.24 3.39
N ASP A 37 -4.62 -4.30 4.31
CA ASP A 37 -5.78 -4.23 5.20
C ASP A 37 -7.01 -3.61 4.52
N ARG A 38 -6.93 -2.34 4.13
CA ARG A 38 -8.08 -1.60 3.58
C ARG A 38 -8.10 -1.52 2.05
N GLY A 39 -6.94 -1.55 1.38
CA GLY A 39 -6.81 -1.64 -0.08
C GLY A 39 -7.54 -0.55 -0.85
N THR A 40 -7.37 0.73 -0.46
CA THR A 40 -8.00 1.85 -1.16
C THR A 40 -7.20 2.26 -2.41
N GLN A 41 -7.83 3.00 -3.33
CA GLN A 41 -7.14 3.51 -4.53
C GLN A 41 -5.92 4.36 -4.18
N LYS A 42 -6.01 5.17 -3.13
CA LYS A 42 -4.90 6.00 -2.66
C LYS A 42 -3.72 5.17 -2.20
N ASP A 43 -3.96 4.08 -1.46
CA ASP A 43 -2.89 3.23 -0.96
C ASP A 43 -2.06 2.64 -2.11
N PHE A 44 -2.72 2.14 -3.15
CA PHE A 44 -2.02 1.61 -4.34
C PHE A 44 -1.36 2.69 -5.19
N GLY A 45 -1.98 3.87 -5.30
CA GLY A 45 -1.39 5.03 -5.98
C GLY A 45 -0.09 5.48 -5.30
N ASP A 46 -0.13 5.65 -3.98
CA ASP A 46 1.03 6.04 -3.19
C ASP A 46 2.16 4.99 -3.28
N LEU A 47 1.82 3.69 -3.24
CA LEU A 47 2.80 2.62 -3.41
C LEU A 47 3.44 2.63 -4.79
N LEU A 48 2.69 2.90 -5.86
CA LEU A 48 3.27 3.01 -7.21
C LEU A 48 4.23 4.21 -7.33
N LEU A 49 3.89 5.35 -6.70
CA LEU A 49 4.81 6.49 -6.62
C LEU A 49 6.09 6.12 -5.89
N LEU A 50 5.98 5.49 -4.73
CA LEU A 50 7.12 5.04 -3.94
C LEU A 50 7.95 3.98 -4.69
N CYS A 51 7.32 3.10 -5.48
CA CYS A 51 8.02 2.15 -6.35
C CYS A 51 8.73 2.81 -7.55
N GLY A 52 8.47 4.08 -7.82
CA GLY A 52 9.28 4.91 -8.72
C GLY A 52 10.61 5.36 -8.11
N LEU A 53 10.70 5.40 -6.77
CA LEU A 53 11.89 5.79 -6.01
C LEU A 53 12.65 4.57 -5.47
N TYR A 54 11.92 3.56 -5.00
CA TYR A 54 12.44 2.37 -4.33
C TYR A 54 11.84 1.11 -4.96
N SER A 55 12.60 0.02 -5.01
CA SER A 55 12.02 -1.27 -5.43
C SER A 55 10.97 -1.76 -4.42
N LEU A 56 9.99 -2.54 -4.88
CA LEU A 56 9.03 -3.23 -3.99
C LEU A 56 9.74 -4.13 -2.98
N GLU A 57 10.86 -4.76 -3.40
CA GLU A 57 11.73 -5.53 -2.50
C GLU A 57 12.26 -4.68 -1.35
N ARG A 58 12.72 -3.46 -1.65
CA ARG A 58 13.23 -2.56 -0.61
C ARG A 58 12.13 -2.17 0.37
N LEU A 59 10.97 -1.77 -0.12
CA LEU A 59 9.83 -1.41 0.73
C LEU A 59 9.37 -2.58 1.60
N HIS A 60 9.31 -3.79 1.03
CA HIS A 60 8.94 -4.99 1.77
C HIS A 60 9.99 -5.37 2.82
N SER A 61 11.28 -5.24 2.51
CA SER A 61 12.36 -5.48 3.47
C SER A 61 12.28 -4.53 4.67
N GLU A 62 11.96 -3.26 4.45
CA GLU A 62 11.75 -2.30 5.54
C GLU A 62 10.53 -2.67 6.41
N LEU A 63 9.44 -3.14 5.78
CA LEU A 63 8.29 -3.65 6.52
C LEU A 63 8.69 -4.83 7.42
N LEU A 64 9.40 -5.83 6.87
CA LEU A 64 9.82 -7.01 7.64
C LEU A 64 10.76 -6.64 8.78
N LYS A 65 11.69 -5.72 8.55
CA LYS A 65 12.56 -5.18 9.59
C LYS A 65 11.76 -4.49 10.69
N ARG A 66 10.80 -3.64 10.32
CA ARG A 66 9.91 -2.97 11.26
C ARG A 66 9.12 -3.97 12.09
N GLU A 67 8.51 -4.97 11.47
CA GLU A 67 7.74 -5.99 12.17
C GLU A 67 8.60 -6.87 13.09
N SER A 68 9.86 -7.11 12.74
CA SER A 68 10.78 -7.85 13.62
C SER A 68 11.19 -7.07 14.87
N MET A 69 11.21 -5.74 14.79
CA MET A 69 11.62 -4.87 15.89
C MET A 69 10.47 -4.42 16.77
N PHE A 70 9.29 -4.29 16.19
CA PHE A 70 8.13 -3.62 16.81
C PHE A 70 6.89 -4.52 16.74
N THR A 71 6.93 -5.66 17.43
CA THR A 71 5.82 -6.60 17.55
C THR A 71 5.43 -6.74 19.01
N GLY A 72 4.13 -6.72 19.29
CA GLY A 72 3.56 -6.85 20.63
C GLY A 72 2.60 -5.71 20.97
N LYS A 73 1.84 -5.90 22.05
CA LYS A 73 0.78 -4.95 22.46
C LYS A 73 1.31 -3.55 22.76
N GLU A 74 2.54 -3.43 23.20
CA GLU A 74 3.22 -2.16 23.47
C GLU A 74 3.39 -1.31 22.21
N PHE A 75 3.39 -1.95 21.03
CA PHE A 75 3.44 -1.29 19.73
C PHE A 75 2.08 -1.27 19.02
N GLY A 76 1.02 -1.63 19.73
CA GLY A 76 -0.34 -1.60 19.21
C GLY A 76 -0.75 -0.18 18.79
N THR A 77 -1.53 -0.10 17.71
CA THR A 77 -2.13 1.14 17.22
C THR A 77 -3.64 1.02 17.19
N ILE A 78 -4.36 2.10 16.96
CA ILE A 78 -5.82 2.05 16.79
C ILE A 78 -6.28 1.14 15.64
N PHE A 79 -5.39 0.84 14.68
CA PHE A 79 -5.67 -0.05 13.54
C PHE A 79 -5.17 -1.48 13.77
N ASN A 80 -4.28 -1.68 14.74
CA ASN A 80 -3.71 -2.98 15.08
C ASN A 80 -3.41 -3.01 16.58
N VAL A 81 -4.45 -3.17 17.38
CA VAL A 81 -4.39 -3.08 18.85
C VAL A 81 -3.44 -4.12 19.46
N GLU A 82 -3.37 -5.30 18.88
CA GLU A 82 -2.50 -6.38 19.39
C GLU A 82 -1.03 -6.25 18.90
N GLY A 83 -0.74 -5.31 18.00
CA GLY A 83 0.61 -5.13 17.44
C GLY A 83 1.12 -6.36 16.69
N LEU A 84 0.23 -7.10 16.01
CA LEU A 84 0.59 -8.32 15.28
C LEU A 84 1.23 -7.99 13.92
N PRO A 85 2.14 -8.84 13.41
CA PRO A 85 2.65 -8.71 12.06
C PRO A 85 1.55 -8.80 11.00
N SER A 86 1.71 -8.09 9.90
CA SER A 86 0.72 -8.01 8.79
C SER A 86 0.49 -9.34 8.07
N GLY A 87 1.37 -10.32 8.25
CA GLY A 87 1.36 -11.58 7.49
C GLY A 87 2.02 -11.48 6.11
N LEU A 88 2.41 -10.30 5.67
CA LEU A 88 3.05 -10.07 4.35
C LEU A 88 4.41 -10.75 4.21
N ALA A 89 5.03 -11.16 5.31
CA ALA A 89 6.28 -11.93 5.30
C ALA A 89 6.20 -13.24 4.50
N ARG A 90 5.00 -13.83 4.35
CA ARG A 90 4.79 -15.13 3.67
C ARG A 90 3.78 -15.10 2.55
N ASP A 91 2.82 -14.19 2.62
CA ASP A 91 1.68 -14.14 1.71
C ASP A 91 1.36 -12.70 1.29
N LEU A 92 1.63 -12.40 0.04
CA LEU A 92 1.37 -11.09 -0.56
C LEU A 92 -0.02 -11.00 -1.22
N SER A 93 -0.88 -12.01 -1.08
CA SER A 93 -2.19 -12.07 -1.76
C SER A 93 -3.10 -10.88 -1.41
N ALA A 94 -2.99 -10.35 -0.20
CA ALA A 94 -3.73 -9.18 0.25
C ALA A 94 -3.39 -7.92 -0.57
N LEU A 95 -2.15 -7.79 -1.06
CA LEU A 95 -1.73 -6.68 -1.92
C LEU A 95 -2.37 -6.72 -3.32
N GLY A 96 -2.99 -7.82 -3.72
CA GLY A 96 -3.79 -7.94 -4.95
C GLY A 96 -5.30 -7.81 -4.71
N ASN A 97 -5.74 -7.45 -3.51
CA ASN A 97 -7.15 -7.33 -3.18
C ASN A 97 -7.70 -5.93 -3.48
N PHE A 98 -8.20 -5.73 -4.70
CA PHE A 98 -8.79 -4.46 -5.13
C PHE A 98 -10.31 -4.34 -4.89
N ASN A 99 -10.92 -5.27 -4.17
CA ASN A 99 -12.38 -5.28 -3.98
C ASN A 99 -12.89 -4.02 -3.26
N ARG A 100 -12.11 -3.45 -2.34
CA ARG A 100 -12.44 -2.20 -1.64
C ARG A 100 -12.09 -0.95 -2.44
N ALA A 101 -11.06 -1.02 -3.29
CA ALA A 101 -10.66 0.08 -4.15
C ALA A 101 -11.75 0.47 -5.17
N THR A 102 -12.65 -0.46 -5.48
CA THR A 102 -13.77 -0.26 -6.41
C THR A 102 -15.08 0.13 -5.70
N ASP A 103 -15.09 0.23 -4.37
CA ASP A 103 -16.27 0.65 -3.61
C ASP A 103 -16.50 2.16 -3.80
N ARG A 104 -17.61 2.49 -4.47
CA ARG A 104 -18.00 3.87 -4.80
C ARG A 104 -18.49 4.68 -3.61
N LYS A 105 -18.73 4.06 -2.46
CA LYS A 105 -19.34 4.72 -1.30
C LYS A 105 -18.40 5.67 -0.56
N SER A 106 -17.10 5.61 -0.84
CA SER A 106 -16.11 6.47 -0.18
C SER A 106 -15.37 7.33 -1.20
N GLU A 107 -15.92 8.51 -1.51
CA GLU A 107 -15.26 9.49 -2.40
C GLU A 107 -13.89 9.94 -1.86
N SER A 108 -13.75 9.99 -0.53
CA SER A 108 -12.49 10.36 0.13
C SER A 108 -11.33 9.39 -0.14
N ASN A 109 -11.63 8.16 -0.55
CA ASN A 109 -10.63 7.13 -0.86
C ASN A 109 -10.31 6.99 -2.35
N ARG A 110 -10.90 7.84 -3.20
CA ARG A 110 -10.61 7.85 -4.64
C ARG A 110 -9.31 8.57 -4.90
N LEU A 111 -8.49 7.97 -5.74
CA LEU A 111 -7.33 8.62 -6.30
C LEU A 111 -7.78 9.47 -7.49
N ILE A 112 -7.49 10.76 -7.44
CA ILE A 112 -7.61 11.63 -8.62
C ILE A 112 -6.34 11.39 -9.44
N LEU A 113 -6.49 10.72 -10.57
CA LEU A 113 -5.39 10.48 -11.48
C LEU A 113 -5.11 11.79 -12.24
N THR A 114 -4.05 12.46 -11.86
CA THR A 114 -3.49 13.57 -12.64
C THR A 114 -2.47 13.02 -13.65
N GLU A 115 -2.22 13.76 -14.73
CA GLU A 115 -1.19 13.37 -15.68
C GLU A 115 0.19 13.34 -14.98
N SER A 116 0.67 12.14 -14.75
CA SER A 116 2.01 11.87 -14.22
C SER A 116 2.62 10.72 -15.01
N ALA A 117 3.89 10.84 -15.34
CA ALA A 117 4.63 9.77 -16.02
C ALA A 117 4.72 8.48 -15.16
N THR A 118 4.56 8.60 -13.86
CA THR A 118 4.73 7.50 -12.91
C THR A 118 3.42 6.79 -12.60
N ILE A 119 2.28 7.48 -12.61
CA ILE A 119 0.97 6.91 -12.30
C ILE A 119 0.22 6.63 -13.60
N PRO A 120 -0.32 5.42 -13.80
CA PRO A 120 -1.17 5.10 -14.94
C PRO A 120 -2.39 6.01 -15.04
N ARG A 121 -2.83 6.31 -16.24
CA ARG A 121 -3.97 7.20 -16.51
C ARG A 121 -5.32 6.63 -16.13
N SER A 122 -5.40 5.32 -15.92
CA SER A 122 -6.65 4.65 -15.59
C SER A 122 -6.45 3.68 -14.42
N TRP A 123 -7.52 3.47 -13.67
CA TRP A 123 -7.53 2.52 -12.58
C TRP A 123 -7.26 1.06 -13.04
N PRO A 124 -7.83 0.54 -14.15
CA PRO A 124 -7.50 -0.80 -14.65
C PRO A 124 -6.01 -0.97 -14.99
N GLU A 125 -5.38 0.04 -15.56
CA GLU A 125 -3.96 0.03 -15.89
C GLU A 125 -3.09 0.02 -14.63
N LEU A 126 -3.45 0.82 -13.61
CA LEU A 126 -2.80 0.83 -12.31
C LEU A 126 -2.88 -0.55 -11.66
N ASP A 127 -4.07 -1.15 -11.62
CA ASP A 127 -4.31 -2.48 -11.10
C ASP A 127 -3.45 -3.54 -11.82
N GLN A 128 -3.43 -3.52 -13.14
CA GLN A 128 -2.62 -4.45 -13.94
C GLN A 128 -1.13 -4.30 -13.65
N ARG A 129 -0.63 -3.07 -13.64
CA ARG A 129 0.78 -2.76 -13.40
C ARG A 129 1.20 -3.19 -12.00
N TRP A 130 0.42 -2.82 -10.98
CA TRP A 130 0.69 -3.19 -9.59
C TRP A 130 0.66 -4.71 -9.40
N THR A 131 -0.40 -5.38 -9.86
CA THR A 131 -0.54 -6.85 -9.74
C THR A 131 0.62 -7.57 -10.40
N GLY A 132 1.02 -7.16 -11.61
CA GLY A 132 2.16 -7.75 -12.32
C GLY A 132 3.48 -7.59 -11.55
N MET A 133 3.69 -6.42 -10.94
CA MET A 133 4.88 -6.14 -10.13
C MET A 133 4.91 -7.00 -8.86
N VAL A 134 3.80 -7.11 -8.13
CA VAL A 134 3.71 -7.94 -6.92
C VAL A 134 3.88 -9.42 -7.26
N GLU A 135 3.25 -9.91 -8.35
CA GLU A 135 3.37 -11.29 -8.79
C GLU A 135 4.83 -11.65 -9.16
N ALA A 136 5.49 -10.79 -9.94
CA ALA A 136 6.89 -10.99 -10.31
C ALA A 136 7.80 -11.03 -9.09
N TYR A 137 7.59 -10.11 -8.15
CA TYR A 137 8.34 -10.06 -6.90
C TYR A 137 8.08 -11.31 -6.04
N ALA A 138 6.83 -11.69 -5.82
CA ALA A 138 6.46 -12.88 -5.04
C ALA A 138 7.13 -14.14 -5.62
N ARG A 139 7.08 -14.31 -6.95
CA ARG A 139 7.72 -15.43 -7.65
C ARG A 139 9.24 -15.44 -7.43
N SER A 140 9.89 -14.29 -7.52
CA SER A 140 11.36 -14.19 -7.33
C SER A 140 11.81 -14.54 -5.91
N LYS A 141 10.93 -14.39 -4.92
CA LYS A 141 11.21 -14.65 -3.49
C LYS A 141 10.57 -15.95 -2.97
N GLY A 142 9.85 -16.68 -3.81
CA GLY A 142 9.13 -17.89 -3.38
C GLY A 142 8.00 -17.59 -2.39
N LEU A 143 7.43 -16.37 -2.43
CA LEU A 143 6.31 -15.96 -1.58
C LEU A 143 4.98 -16.34 -2.24
N ARG A 144 3.97 -16.58 -1.41
CA ARG A 144 2.62 -16.82 -1.91
C ARG A 144 2.02 -15.54 -2.49
N PHE A 145 1.38 -15.67 -3.66
CA PHE A 145 0.55 -14.63 -4.25
C PHE A 145 -0.65 -15.26 -4.97
N SER A 146 -1.80 -15.24 -4.33
CA SER A 146 -3.07 -15.74 -4.86
C SER A 146 -4.17 -14.73 -4.52
N PRO A 147 -4.21 -13.59 -5.21
CA PRO A 147 -5.19 -12.56 -4.91
C PRO A 147 -6.62 -13.07 -5.15
N PRO A 148 -7.62 -12.58 -4.39
CA PRO A 148 -9.00 -12.99 -4.58
C PRO A 148 -9.47 -12.65 -5.99
N SER A 149 -10.34 -13.52 -6.53
CA SER A 149 -10.92 -13.30 -7.85
C SER A 149 -11.63 -11.94 -7.91
N ARG A 150 -11.35 -11.17 -8.94
CA ARG A 150 -11.94 -9.85 -9.13
C ARG A 150 -13.44 -9.99 -9.34
N LYS A 151 -14.24 -9.33 -8.52
CA LYS A 151 -15.68 -9.16 -8.81
C LYS A 151 -15.77 -8.29 -10.07
N ARG A 152 -16.05 -8.92 -11.23
CA ARG A 152 -16.26 -8.23 -12.52
C ARG A 152 -17.44 -7.26 -12.43
N LYS A 153 -17.20 -6.02 -12.00
CA LYS A 153 -18.21 -4.93 -12.04
C LYS A 153 -17.70 -3.70 -12.80
N TRP A 154 -16.79 -3.88 -13.72
CA TRP A 154 -16.50 -2.82 -14.70
C TRP A 154 -17.50 -2.92 -15.86
N LYS A 155 -18.74 -2.52 -15.65
CA LYS A 155 -19.59 -2.12 -16.76
C LYS A 155 -19.04 -0.77 -17.21
N ASN A 156 -18.36 -0.75 -18.35
CA ASN A 156 -18.13 0.48 -19.11
C ASN A 156 -19.50 1.16 -19.32
N LYS A 157 -19.87 2.10 -18.46
CA LYS A 157 -20.82 3.12 -18.87
C LYS A 157 -20.00 4.01 -19.80
N GLY A 158 -20.20 3.79 -21.11
CA GLY A 158 -19.70 4.66 -22.12
C GLY A 158 -19.99 6.11 -21.72
N LEU A 159 -19.01 6.96 -21.90
CA LEU A 159 -19.19 8.40 -21.98
C LEU A 159 -20.25 8.61 -23.06
N GLY A 160 -21.52 8.75 -22.65
CA GLY A 160 -22.53 9.35 -23.51
C GLY A 160 -22.10 10.79 -23.75
N LEU A 161 -21.84 11.12 -25.00
CA LEU A 161 -21.77 12.48 -25.53
C LEU A 161 -23.08 13.21 -25.27
#